data_181e1936d48e50ca13616e83fe01d096
#
_entry.id   181e1936d48e50ca13616e83fe01d096
#
_cell.length_a   1.000
_cell.length_b   1.000
_cell.length_c   1.000
_cell.angle_alpha   90.00
_cell.angle_beta   90.00
_cell.angle_gamma   90.00
#
_symmetry.space_group_name_H-M   'P 1'
#
loop_
_entity.id
_entity.type
_entity.pdbx_description
1 polymer ?
#
loop_
_entity_poly.entity_id
_entity_poly.type
_entity_poly.pdbx_seq_one_letter_code
_entity_poly.pdbx_strand_id
1 'polypeptide(L)'
;MSVSGDIPATATTAMLVINSRSGPVLCPFFAKCDGVLLIDPTDGSAEFHRHDRSDAKSLCDLILALSPRALVCGFIGETEKQRLRIAGIDIRLGSCTCSIEELVAGLHNLPLA
;
A
#
# COMPACT_ATOMS: atom_id res chain seq x y z
N MET A 1 -1.59 24.53 -9.23
CA MET A 1 -1.61 23.33 -9.98
C MET A 1 -0.67 22.28 -9.39
N SER A 2 -1.14 21.10 -9.27
CA SER A 2 -0.33 20.06 -8.63
C SER A 2 0.78 19.58 -9.56
N VAL A 3 1.87 19.18 -8.97
CA VAL A 3 3.00 18.61 -9.69
C VAL A 3 2.79 17.12 -9.75
N SER A 4 3.06 16.51 -10.93
CA SER A 4 2.92 15.08 -11.05
C SER A 4 3.94 14.39 -10.14
N GLY A 5 3.53 13.30 -9.53
CA GLY A 5 4.35 12.54 -8.61
C GLY A 5 4.15 12.87 -7.15
N ASP A 6 3.52 14.00 -6.85
CA ASP A 6 3.24 14.34 -5.45
C ASP A 6 1.98 13.62 -4.97
N ILE A 7 2.05 13.13 -3.73
CA ILE A 7 0.91 12.48 -3.08
C ILE A 7 0.28 13.51 -2.16
N PRO A 8 -1.00 13.85 -2.37
CA PRO A 8 -1.67 14.80 -1.45
C PRO A 8 -1.65 14.28 -0.01
N ALA A 9 -1.53 15.18 0.94
CA ALA A 9 -1.52 14.81 2.35
C ALA A 9 -2.82 14.12 2.79
N THR A 10 -3.91 14.32 2.04
CA THR A 10 -5.21 13.70 2.32
C THR A 10 -5.45 12.44 1.52
N ALA A 11 -4.44 11.97 0.77
CA ALA A 11 -4.62 10.81 -0.10
C ALA A 11 -4.78 9.53 0.71
N THR A 12 -5.79 8.73 0.34
CA THR A 12 -5.97 7.42 0.93
C THR A 12 -4.81 6.52 0.53
N THR A 13 -4.22 5.85 1.51
CA THR A 13 -3.03 5.04 1.31
C THR A 13 -3.32 3.60 1.69
N ALA A 14 -2.98 2.66 0.80
CA ALA A 14 -3.06 1.24 1.08
C ALA A 14 -1.68 0.72 1.43
N MET A 15 -1.60 -0.18 2.42
CA MET A 15 -0.38 -0.86 2.78
C MET A 15 -0.63 -2.35 2.82
N LEU A 16 0.27 -3.12 2.23
CA LEU A 16 0.18 -4.58 2.27
C LEU A 16 0.84 -5.04 3.56
N VAL A 17 0.06 -5.68 4.42
CA VAL A 17 0.51 -5.97 5.79
C VAL A 17 0.37 -7.44 6.13
N ILE A 18 1.21 -7.88 7.06
CA ILE A 18 1.10 -9.16 7.76
C ILE A 18 0.71 -8.84 9.19
N ASN A 19 -0.26 -9.58 9.72
CA ASN A 19 -0.64 -9.42 11.12
C ASN A 19 0.39 -10.12 12.01
N SER A 20 0.96 -9.39 12.95
CA SER A 20 1.91 -9.93 13.91
C SER A 20 1.38 -9.72 15.32
N ARG A 21 2.10 -10.28 16.31
CA ARG A 21 1.71 -10.13 17.71
C ARG A 21 1.69 -8.67 18.16
N SER A 22 2.56 -7.85 17.61
CA SER A 22 2.64 -6.43 17.96
C SER A 22 1.81 -5.55 17.03
N GLY A 23 0.98 -6.15 16.18
CA GLY A 23 0.14 -5.42 15.25
C GLY A 23 0.56 -5.63 13.80
N PRO A 24 -0.04 -4.92 12.86
CA PRO A 24 0.29 -5.10 11.45
C PRO A 24 1.68 -4.54 11.13
N VAL A 25 2.42 -5.26 10.29
CA VAL A 25 3.71 -4.82 9.77
C VAL A 25 3.69 -4.95 8.25
N LEU A 26 4.50 -4.16 7.58
CA LEU A 26 4.55 -4.18 6.13
C LEU A 26 5.03 -5.54 5.63
N CYS A 27 4.29 -6.10 4.67
CA CYS A 27 4.65 -7.39 4.08
C CYS A 27 5.79 -7.20 3.09
N PRO A 28 6.85 -8.03 3.16
CA PRO A 28 7.96 -7.90 2.23
C PRO A 28 7.65 -8.39 0.81
N PHE A 29 6.62 -9.22 0.63
CA PHE A 29 6.29 -9.78 -0.69
C PHE A 29 4.83 -9.53 -1.03
N PHE A 30 4.59 -9.05 -2.24
CA PHE A 30 3.28 -8.57 -2.68
C PHE A 30 2.14 -9.57 -2.40
N ALA A 31 2.26 -10.79 -2.89
CA ALA A 31 1.16 -11.75 -2.81
C ALA A 31 1.10 -12.53 -1.48
N LYS A 32 2.02 -12.26 -0.57
CA LYS A 32 2.14 -13.02 0.68
C LYS A 32 1.58 -12.30 1.89
N CYS A 33 0.87 -11.21 1.67
CA CYS A 33 0.33 -10.42 2.78
C CYS A 33 -0.95 -11.05 3.32
N ASP A 34 -1.29 -10.71 4.57
CA ASP A 34 -2.55 -11.12 5.18
C ASP A 34 -3.70 -10.25 4.72
N GLY A 35 -3.41 -9.04 4.27
CA GLY A 35 -4.44 -8.15 3.75
C GLY A 35 -3.90 -6.77 3.45
N VAL A 36 -4.84 -5.89 3.14
CA VAL A 36 -4.58 -4.50 2.80
C VAL A 36 -5.08 -3.62 3.93
N LEU A 37 -4.19 -2.80 4.48
CA LEU A 37 -4.57 -1.80 5.47
C LEU A 37 -4.79 -0.49 4.73
N LEU A 38 -6.04 -0.02 4.71
CA LEU A 38 -6.40 1.21 4.02
C LEU A 38 -6.47 2.33 5.04
N ILE A 39 -5.62 3.34 4.86
CA ILE A 39 -5.47 4.42 5.82
C ILE A 39 -5.95 5.72 5.20
N ASP A 40 -6.82 6.42 5.94
CA ASP A 40 -7.24 7.77 5.57
C ASP A 40 -6.50 8.75 6.49
N PRO A 41 -5.51 9.49 5.97
CA PRO A 41 -4.75 10.40 6.81
C PRO A 41 -5.54 11.63 7.25
N THR A 42 -6.70 11.90 6.65
CA THR A 42 -7.52 13.05 7.02
C THR A 42 -8.04 12.92 8.45
N ASP A 43 -8.49 11.73 8.82
CA ASP A 43 -9.05 11.49 10.16
C ASP A 43 -8.27 10.42 10.94
N GLY A 44 -7.22 9.86 10.35
CA GLY A 44 -6.41 8.84 10.97
C GLY A 44 -7.06 7.47 11.00
N SER A 45 -8.19 7.28 10.33
CA SER A 45 -8.87 5.99 10.34
C SER A 45 -8.10 4.97 9.50
N ALA A 46 -8.24 3.71 9.88
CA ALA A 46 -7.63 2.62 9.15
C ALA A 46 -8.61 1.45 9.09
N GLU A 47 -8.72 0.85 7.89
CA GLU A 47 -9.56 -0.34 7.67
C GLU A 47 -8.69 -1.47 7.17
N PHE A 48 -8.85 -2.64 7.76
CA PHE A 48 -8.15 -3.83 7.32
C PHE A 48 -9.05 -4.66 6.42
N HIS A 49 -8.57 -4.94 5.20
CA HIS A 49 -9.26 -5.78 4.23
C HIS A 49 -8.50 -7.07 4.05
N ARG A 50 -9.07 -8.15 4.50
CA ARG A 50 -8.40 -9.44 4.50
C ARG A 50 -8.19 -9.97 3.09
N HIS A 51 -7.05 -10.61 2.87
CA HIS A 51 -6.72 -11.32 1.64
C HIS A 51 -6.29 -12.73 1.99
N ASP A 52 -6.73 -13.71 1.22
CA ASP A 52 -6.51 -15.11 1.56
C ASP A 52 -5.20 -15.68 1.05
N ARG A 53 -4.32 -14.84 0.54
CA ARG A 53 -3.01 -15.22 0.01
C ARG A 53 -3.08 -16.14 -1.21
N SER A 54 -4.21 -16.15 -1.91
CA SER A 54 -4.40 -17.08 -3.01
C SER A 54 -3.51 -16.75 -4.22
N ASP A 55 -3.44 -15.49 -4.62
CA ASP A 55 -2.59 -15.10 -5.75
C ASP A 55 -2.47 -13.57 -5.85
N ALA A 56 -1.51 -13.13 -6.68
CA ALA A 56 -1.26 -11.71 -6.90
C ALA A 56 -2.40 -11.04 -7.67
N LYS A 57 -3.08 -11.78 -8.52
CA LYS A 57 -4.17 -11.22 -9.32
C LYS A 57 -5.35 -10.83 -8.43
N SER A 58 -5.76 -11.71 -7.51
CA SER A 58 -6.84 -11.37 -6.58
C SER A 58 -6.47 -10.19 -5.70
N LEU A 59 -5.22 -10.08 -5.29
CA LEU A 59 -4.76 -8.95 -4.50
C LEU A 59 -4.83 -7.66 -5.30
N CYS A 60 -4.41 -7.66 -6.56
CA CYS A 60 -4.56 -6.51 -7.44
C CYS A 60 -6.03 -6.11 -7.58
N ASP A 61 -6.91 -7.09 -7.77
CA ASP A 61 -8.34 -6.81 -7.90
C ASP A 61 -8.89 -6.14 -6.64
N LEU A 62 -8.47 -6.60 -5.47
CA LEU A 62 -8.86 -5.99 -4.21
C LEU A 62 -8.37 -4.54 -4.11
N ILE A 63 -7.11 -4.30 -4.43
CA ILE A 63 -6.54 -2.96 -4.38
C ILE A 63 -7.26 -2.04 -5.35
N LEU A 64 -7.55 -2.51 -6.56
CA LEU A 64 -8.26 -1.72 -7.55
C LEU A 64 -9.68 -1.37 -7.08
N ALA A 65 -10.34 -2.31 -6.40
CA ALA A 65 -11.67 -2.06 -5.85
C ALA A 65 -11.65 -1.02 -4.74
N LEU A 66 -10.57 -0.98 -3.95
CA LEU A 66 -10.42 0.01 -2.88
C LEU A 66 -10.03 1.38 -3.39
N SER A 67 -9.44 1.46 -4.58
CA SER A 67 -9.07 2.70 -5.26
C SER A 67 -8.21 3.66 -4.41
N PRO A 68 -7.13 3.20 -3.78
CA PRO A 68 -6.27 4.12 -3.04
C PRO A 68 -5.50 5.02 -3.99
N ARG A 69 -5.06 6.18 -3.50
CA ARG A 69 -4.19 7.06 -4.27
C ARG A 69 -2.74 6.57 -4.26
N ALA A 70 -2.35 5.91 -3.18
CA ALA A 70 -1.00 5.41 -3.01
C ALA A 70 -1.02 4.01 -2.44
N LEU A 71 -0.01 3.23 -2.78
CA LEU A 71 0.20 1.88 -2.24
C LEU A 71 1.62 1.79 -1.74
N VAL A 72 1.79 1.33 -0.50
CA VAL A 72 3.11 1.04 0.07
C VAL A 72 3.24 -0.47 0.18
N CYS A 73 4.31 -1.01 -0.37
CA CYS A 73 4.56 -2.44 -0.35
C CYS A 73 6.06 -2.70 -0.29
N GLY A 74 6.44 -3.95 -0.07
CA GLY A 74 7.82 -4.38 -0.20
C GLY A 74 8.11 -4.69 -1.66
N PHE A 75 8.42 -5.95 -1.96
CA PHE A 75 8.64 -6.36 -3.34
C PHE A 75 7.32 -6.47 -4.10
N ILE A 76 7.29 -5.98 -5.34
CA ILE A 76 6.12 -6.12 -6.22
C ILE A 76 6.62 -6.52 -7.62
N GLY A 77 5.92 -7.47 -8.23
CA GLY A 77 6.26 -7.91 -9.59
C GLY A 77 5.89 -6.88 -10.64
N GLU A 78 6.55 -6.95 -11.78
CA GLU A 78 6.36 -5.97 -12.85
C GLU A 78 4.92 -5.96 -13.38
N THR A 79 4.31 -7.13 -13.53
CA THR A 79 2.95 -7.22 -14.05
C THR A 79 1.95 -6.52 -13.14
N GLU A 80 2.02 -6.78 -11.84
CA GLU A 80 1.13 -6.18 -10.86
C GLU A 80 1.37 -4.68 -10.77
N LYS A 81 2.65 -4.29 -10.79
CA LYS A 81 3.02 -2.88 -10.73
C LYS A 81 2.39 -2.10 -11.90
N GLN A 82 2.46 -2.65 -13.10
CA GLN A 82 1.90 -1.98 -14.27
C GLN A 82 0.38 -1.87 -14.20
N ARG A 83 -0.29 -2.92 -13.76
CA ARG A 83 -1.75 -2.88 -13.61
C ARG A 83 -2.18 -1.75 -12.67
N LEU A 84 -1.51 -1.61 -11.54
CA LEU A 84 -1.87 -0.60 -10.55
C LEU A 84 -1.48 0.79 -11.01
N ARG A 85 -0.37 0.94 -11.71
CA ARG A 85 0.05 2.24 -12.25
C ARG A 85 -0.93 2.75 -13.29
N ILE A 86 -1.41 1.88 -14.15
CA ILE A 86 -2.39 2.25 -15.18
C ILE A 86 -3.67 2.79 -14.52
N ALA A 87 -4.01 2.26 -13.35
CA ALA A 87 -5.17 2.73 -12.59
C ALA A 87 -4.92 4.05 -11.85
N GLY A 88 -3.72 4.61 -11.94
CA GLY A 88 -3.39 5.88 -11.31
C GLY A 88 -2.89 5.78 -9.89
N ILE A 89 -2.52 4.59 -9.44
CA ILE A 89 -2.04 4.38 -8.07
C ILE A 89 -0.54 4.65 -8.03
N ASP A 90 -0.11 5.49 -7.08
CA ASP A 90 1.31 5.80 -6.84
C ASP A 90 1.89 4.70 -5.95
N ILE A 91 2.81 3.91 -6.49
CA ILE A 91 3.36 2.74 -5.79
C ILE A 91 4.71 3.10 -5.19
N ARG A 92 4.84 2.94 -3.88
CA ARG A 92 6.07 3.25 -3.14
C ARG A 92 6.58 2.01 -2.43
N LEU A 93 7.91 1.89 -2.36
CA LEU A 93 8.56 0.79 -1.67
C LEU A 93 8.85 1.21 -0.23
N GLY A 94 8.46 0.35 0.72
CA GLY A 94 8.72 0.58 2.12
C GLY A 94 9.54 -0.55 2.71
N SER A 95 10.16 -0.27 3.87
CA SER A 95 10.90 -1.29 4.61
C SER A 95 9.99 -1.96 5.63
N CYS A 96 10.03 -3.29 5.69
CA CYS A 96 9.27 -4.04 6.69
C CYS A 96 9.81 -3.85 8.10
N THR A 97 10.95 -3.17 8.25
CA THR A 97 11.48 -2.84 9.57
C THR A 97 10.94 -1.50 10.10
N CYS A 98 10.24 -0.74 9.28
CA CYS A 98 9.61 0.51 9.70
C CYS A 98 8.19 0.23 10.19
N SER A 99 7.74 1.02 11.17
CA SER A 99 6.35 0.93 11.61
C SER A 99 5.42 1.51 10.55
N ILE A 100 4.14 1.14 10.64
CA ILE A 100 3.14 1.69 9.72
C ILE A 100 3.08 3.21 9.84
N GLU A 101 3.14 3.73 11.07
CA GLU A 101 3.12 5.18 11.31
C GLU A 101 4.31 5.88 10.67
N GLU A 102 5.49 5.27 10.74
CA GLU A 102 6.68 5.83 10.11
C GLU A 102 6.54 5.87 8.58
N LEU A 103 5.96 4.82 8.01
CA LEU A 103 5.75 4.76 6.56
C LEU A 103 4.76 5.82 6.09
N VAL A 104 3.67 6.01 6.83
CA VAL A 104 2.69 7.04 6.50
C VAL A 104 3.31 8.43 6.61
N ALA A 105 4.04 8.68 7.70
CA ALA A 105 4.65 10.00 7.94
C ALA A 105 5.69 10.34 6.88
N GLY A 106 6.43 9.34 6.40
CA GLY A 106 7.49 9.54 5.41
C GLY A 106 7.09 9.17 3.99
N LEU A 107 5.81 9.11 3.69
CA LEU A 107 5.30 8.59 2.41
C LEU A 107 5.95 9.24 1.19
N HIS A 108 6.09 10.57 1.20
CA HIS A 108 6.68 11.30 0.07
C HIS A 108 8.15 10.98 -0.15
N ASN A 109 8.82 10.47 0.86
CA ASN A 109 10.26 10.17 0.79
C ASN A 109 10.54 8.72 0.42
N LEU A 110 9.51 7.88 0.33
CA LEU A 110 9.69 6.49 -0.06
C LEU A 110 10.01 6.40 -1.56
N PRO A 111 10.92 5.50 -1.95
CA PRO A 111 11.25 5.36 -3.37
C PRO A 111 10.07 4.80 -4.16
N LEU A 112 10.00 5.23 -5.42
CA LEU A 112 9.01 4.68 -6.34
C LEU A 112 9.37 3.24 -6.70
N ALA A 113 8.35 2.43 -6.81
CA ALA A 113 8.53 1.03 -7.25
C ALA A 113 8.93 0.95 -8.73
#